data_214ed35863ffc676cb92ea988f3d0edb
#
_entry.id   214ed35863ffc676cb92ea988f3d0edb
#
_cell.length_a   1.000
_cell.length_b   1.000
_cell.length_c   1.000
_cell.angle_alpha   90.00
_cell.angle_beta   90.00
_cell.angle_gamma   90.00
#
_symmetry.space_group_name_H-M   'P 1'
#
loop_
_entity.id
_entity.type
_entity.pdbx_description
1 polymer ?
#
loop_
_entity_poly.entity_id
_entity_poly.type
_entity_poly.pdbx_seq_one_letter_code
_entity_poly.pdbx_strand_id
1 'polypeptide(L)'
;TWAANGVRINAVAPGNVHTAMTATMSTTAKMALNALPIPTKYGQECLMAPEEIAEVMVFLASDSARGVNGNIMFVDGGTDALLNSEKVY
;
A
#
# COMPACT_ATOMS: atom_id res chain seq x y z
N THR A 1 5.26 -22.30 16.86
CA THR A 1 4.90 -21.27 15.87
C THR A 1 5.78 -21.34 14.64
N TRP A 2 5.36 -20.72 13.57
CA TRP A 2 6.15 -20.66 12.36
C TRP A 2 7.49 -19.96 12.57
N ALA A 3 7.50 -18.93 13.43
CA ALA A 3 8.72 -18.19 13.74
C ALA A 3 9.80 -19.08 14.36
N ALA A 4 9.43 -20.03 15.18
CA ALA A 4 10.36 -20.98 15.78
C ALA A 4 11.05 -21.86 14.74
N ASN A 5 10.45 -22.02 13.57
CA ASN A 5 10.98 -22.80 12.45
C ASN A 5 11.69 -21.91 11.40
N GLY A 6 11.96 -20.65 11.73
CA GLY A 6 12.64 -19.73 10.82
C GLY A 6 11.75 -19.15 9.73
N VAL A 7 10.43 -19.21 9.90
CA VAL A 7 9.47 -18.67 8.92
C VAL A 7 8.99 -17.31 9.40
N ARG A 8 9.07 -16.31 8.52
CA ARG A 8 8.52 -14.98 8.78
C ARG A 8 7.23 -14.81 7.97
N ILE A 9 6.23 -14.21 8.59
CA ILE A 9 4.95 -13.94 7.95
C ILE A 9 4.62 -12.47 8.18
N ASN A 10 4.48 -11.74 7.09
CA ASN A 10 4.10 -10.34 7.11
C ASN A 10 2.97 -10.11 6.10
N ALA A 11 2.29 -8.98 6.25
CA ALA A 11 1.22 -8.59 5.34
C ALA A 11 1.50 -7.20 4.79
N VAL A 12 1.02 -6.97 3.58
CA VAL A 12 1.03 -5.64 2.96
C VAL A 12 -0.41 -5.22 2.74
N ALA A 13 -0.75 -4.03 3.19
CA ALA A 13 -2.07 -3.44 2.98
C ALA A 13 -1.92 -2.30 1.97
N PRO A 14 -2.18 -2.55 0.68
CA PRO A 14 -2.02 -1.53 -0.34
C PRO A 14 -3.18 -0.54 -0.32
N GLY A 15 -2.91 0.66 -0.85
CA GLY A 15 -3.95 1.62 -1.15
C GLY A 15 -4.58 1.36 -2.51
N ASN A 16 -4.99 2.42 -3.19
CA ASN A 16 -5.57 2.30 -4.52
C ASN A 16 -4.46 2.11 -5.55
N VAL A 17 -4.51 1.02 -6.27
CA VAL A 17 -3.45 0.63 -7.21
C VAL A 17 -3.99 0.68 -8.64
N HIS A 18 -3.19 1.19 -9.57
CA HIS A 18 -3.53 1.22 -10.97
C HIS A 18 -3.45 -0.19 -11.55
N THR A 19 -4.60 -0.76 -11.87
CA THR A 19 -4.75 -2.10 -12.42
C THR A 19 -5.75 -2.06 -13.58
N ALA A 20 -5.92 -3.17 -14.26
CA ALA A 20 -6.96 -3.28 -15.29
C ALA A 20 -8.36 -2.99 -14.72
N MET A 21 -8.61 -3.37 -13.48
CA MET A 21 -9.89 -3.11 -12.82
C MET A 21 -10.10 -1.61 -12.58
N THR A 22 -9.09 -0.91 -12.04
CA THR A 22 -9.20 0.52 -11.76
C THR A 22 -9.22 1.37 -13.03
N ALA A 23 -8.61 0.89 -14.12
CA ALA A 23 -8.62 1.57 -15.41
C ALA A 23 -10.04 1.71 -15.98
N THR A 24 -10.98 0.86 -15.55
CA THR A 24 -12.38 0.91 -16.02
C THR A 24 -13.30 1.70 -15.09
N MET A 25 -12.76 2.31 -14.03
CA MET A 25 -13.57 3.07 -13.08
C MET A 25 -14.21 4.29 -13.72
N SER A 26 -15.41 4.63 -13.26
CA SER A 26 -16.13 5.81 -13.72
C SER A 26 -15.38 7.10 -13.32
N THR A 27 -15.67 8.19 -14.03
CA THR A 27 -15.11 9.50 -13.69
C THR A 27 -15.45 9.90 -12.27
N THR A 28 -16.68 9.64 -11.81
CA THR A 28 -17.10 9.94 -10.45
C THR A 28 -16.27 9.19 -9.41
N ALA A 29 -16.03 7.90 -9.65
CA ALA A 29 -15.21 7.09 -8.74
C ALA A 29 -13.76 7.61 -8.69
N LYS A 30 -13.17 7.96 -9.84
CA LYS A 30 -11.83 8.53 -9.89
C LYS A 30 -11.74 9.87 -9.16
N MET A 31 -12.76 10.71 -9.27
CA MET A 31 -12.82 11.98 -8.55
C MET A 31 -12.84 11.76 -7.04
N ALA A 32 -13.58 10.74 -6.56
CA ALA A 32 -13.59 10.40 -5.15
C ALA A 32 -12.21 9.94 -4.68
N LEU A 33 -11.48 9.17 -5.48
CA LEU A 33 -10.12 8.75 -5.16
C LEU A 33 -9.15 9.94 -5.14
N ASN A 34 -9.35 10.91 -6.01
CA ASN A 34 -8.51 12.10 -6.06
C ASN A 34 -8.60 12.96 -4.79
N ALA A 35 -9.60 12.73 -3.96
CA ALA A 35 -9.69 13.39 -2.66
C ALA A 35 -8.76 12.77 -1.62
N LEU A 36 -8.15 11.63 -1.91
CA LEU A 36 -7.25 10.94 -0.99
C LEU A 36 -5.81 11.43 -1.20
N PRO A 37 -5.02 11.53 -0.12
CA PRO A 37 -3.67 12.08 -0.19
C PRO A 37 -2.65 11.03 -0.62
N ILE A 38 -2.83 10.41 -1.78
CA ILE A 38 -1.93 9.37 -2.26
C ILE A 38 -0.94 9.97 -3.26
N PRO A 39 0.34 10.11 -2.91
CA PRO A 39 1.35 10.50 -3.87
C PRO A 39 1.60 9.32 -4.81
N THR A 40 1.28 9.46 -6.06
CA THR A 40 1.36 8.36 -6.99
C THR A 40 2.10 8.74 -8.26
N LYS A 41 2.62 7.72 -8.91
CA LYS A 41 3.21 7.84 -10.23
C LYS A 41 2.19 8.30 -11.27
N TYR A 42 0.93 7.99 -11.04
CA TYR A 42 -0.16 8.36 -11.96
C TYR A 42 -0.83 9.67 -11.57
N GLY A 43 -0.33 10.34 -10.54
CA GLY A 43 -0.69 11.70 -10.20
C GLY A 43 -2.18 11.97 -10.03
N GLN A 44 -2.78 12.55 -11.06
CA GLN A 44 -4.17 13.02 -11.00
C GLN A 44 -5.21 11.94 -10.70
N GLU A 45 -4.86 10.67 -10.88
CA GLU A 45 -5.77 9.57 -10.59
C GLU A 45 -5.65 9.06 -9.16
N CYS A 46 -4.69 9.57 -8.41
CA CYS A 46 -4.40 9.14 -7.03
C CYS A 46 -4.30 7.61 -6.90
N LEU A 47 -3.70 6.99 -7.91
CA LEU A 47 -3.51 5.54 -7.96
C LEU A 47 -2.03 5.24 -7.87
N MET A 48 -1.68 4.27 -7.04
CA MET A 48 -0.29 3.83 -6.90
C MET A 48 0.09 2.92 -8.05
N ALA A 49 1.35 2.97 -8.46
CA ALA A 49 1.86 2.00 -9.41
C ALA A 49 1.97 0.63 -8.73
N PRO A 50 1.66 -0.48 -9.44
CA PRO A 50 1.84 -1.81 -8.87
C PRO A 50 3.26 -2.06 -8.36
N GLU A 51 4.26 -1.46 -9.01
CA GLU A 51 5.67 -1.58 -8.61
C GLU A 51 5.94 -1.00 -7.23
N GLU A 52 5.18 0.02 -6.82
CA GLU A 52 5.33 0.62 -5.49
C GLU A 52 4.95 -0.37 -4.39
N ILE A 53 3.98 -1.22 -4.66
CA ILE A 53 3.58 -2.28 -3.73
C ILE A 53 4.58 -3.44 -3.81
N ALA A 54 4.95 -3.83 -5.04
CA ALA A 54 5.85 -4.95 -5.26
C ALA A 54 7.22 -4.75 -4.61
N GLU A 55 7.76 -3.54 -4.64
CA GLU A 55 9.04 -3.22 -4.02
C GLU A 55 9.02 -3.46 -2.51
N VAL A 56 7.92 -3.12 -1.85
CA VAL A 56 7.76 -3.37 -0.42
C VAL A 56 7.68 -4.87 -0.15
N MET A 57 6.96 -5.61 -0.99
CA MET A 57 6.87 -7.06 -0.84
C MET A 57 8.23 -7.72 -1.00
N VAL A 58 9.02 -7.29 -1.96
CA VAL A 58 10.39 -7.80 -2.18
C VAL A 58 11.27 -7.49 -0.97
N PHE A 59 11.17 -6.29 -0.42
CA PHE A 59 11.90 -5.92 0.80
C PHE A 59 11.55 -6.87 1.95
N LEU A 60 10.25 -7.06 2.19
CA LEU A 60 9.79 -7.92 3.30
C LEU A 60 10.22 -9.37 3.13
N ALA A 61 10.37 -9.83 1.89
CA ALA A 61 10.83 -11.18 1.58
C ALA A 61 12.35 -11.33 1.65
N SER A 62 13.08 -10.22 1.71
CA SER A 62 14.55 -10.22 1.65
C SER A 62 15.20 -10.38 3.01
N ASP A 63 16.50 -10.64 3.01
CA ASP A 63 17.29 -10.68 4.23
C ASP A 63 17.38 -9.33 4.94
N SER A 64 17.17 -8.24 4.20
CA SER A 64 17.14 -6.90 4.79
C SER A 64 16.01 -6.74 5.80
N ALA A 65 14.95 -7.53 5.66
CA ALA A 65 13.82 -7.52 6.57
C ALA A 65 13.81 -8.72 7.52
N ARG A 66 14.98 -9.33 7.78
CA ARG A 66 15.07 -10.54 8.60
C ARG A 66 14.55 -10.39 10.02
N GLY A 67 14.50 -9.16 10.53
CA GLY A 67 13.93 -8.87 11.84
C GLY A 67 12.46 -8.52 11.83
N VAL A 68 11.82 -8.53 10.67
CA VAL A 68 10.41 -8.12 10.52
C VAL A 68 9.54 -9.38 10.45
N ASN A 69 8.68 -9.56 11.43
CA ASN A 69 7.78 -10.70 11.50
C ASN A 69 6.48 -10.29 12.19
N GLY A 70 5.35 -10.67 11.63
CA GLY A 70 4.06 -10.34 12.20
C GLY A 70 3.64 -8.89 11.97
N ASN A 71 4.21 -8.22 10.98
CA ASN A 71 3.93 -6.83 10.68
C ASN A 71 2.87 -6.72 9.58
N ILE A 72 2.01 -5.71 9.70
CA ILE A 72 1.13 -5.28 8.62
C ILE A 72 1.65 -3.92 8.17
N MET A 73 2.15 -3.85 6.94
CA MET A 73 2.72 -2.62 6.41
C MET A 73 1.74 -1.98 5.43
N PHE A 74 1.30 -0.77 5.76
CA PHE A 74 0.43 0.01 4.88
C PHE A 74 1.28 0.67 3.80
N VAL A 75 0.89 0.45 2.55
CA VAL A 75 1.54 1.06 1.38
C VAL A 75 0.43 1.77 0.61
N ASP A 76 -0.02 2.89 1.17
CA ASP A 76 -1.23 3.57 0.75
C ASP A 76 -1.08 5.09 0.66
N GLY A 77 0.16 5.58 0.71
CA GLY A 77 0.42 7.02 0.65
C GLY A 77 -0.08 7.78 1.86
N GLY A 78 -0.35 7.08 2.97
CA GLY A 78 -0.83 7.71 4.20
C GLY A 78 -2.34 7.77 4.34
N THR A 79 -3.08 7.15 3.42
CA THR A 79 -4.55 7.21 3.44
C THR A 79 -5.14 6.66 4.73
N ASP A 80 -4.69 5.49 5.17
CA ASP A 80 -5.21 4.89 6.40
C ASP A 80 -4.92 5.77 7.61
N ALA A 81 -3.71 6.29 7.70
CA ALA A 81 -3.33 7.17 8.80
C ALA A 81 -4.18 8.44 8.84
N LEU A 82 -4.44 9.03 7.67
CA LEU A 82 -5.28 10.22 7.59
C LEU A 82 -6.73 9.95 7.98
N LEU A 83 -7.29 8.84 7.53
CA LEU A 83 -8.69 8.49 7.83
C LEU A 83 -8.89 8.14 9.30
N ASN A 84 -7.87 7.65 9.98
CA ASN A 84 -7.96 7.21 11.36
C ASN A 84 -7.39 8.23 12.36
N SER A 85 -6.83 9.33 11.90
CA SER A 85 -6.28 10.37 12.77
C SER A 85 -6.29 11.72 12.05
N GLU A 86 -7.05 12.66 12.59
CA GLU A 86 -7.15 14.02 12.04
C GLU A 86 -5.86 14.83 12.18
N LYS A 87 -4.91 14.36 12.96
CA LYS A 87 -3.73 15.14 13.35
C LYS A 87 -2.41 14.55 12.87
N VAL A 88 -2.44 13.62 11.94
CA VAL A 88 -1.22 12.99 11.44
C VAL A 88 -0.44 13.91 10.51
N TYR A 89 -1.13 14.77 9.79
CA TYR A 89 -0.53 15.67 8.81
C TYR A 89 -0.77 17.14 9.12
#